data_86046313c4840fc8a03c42c2ec4c1d34
#
_entry.id   86046313c4840fc8a03c42c2ec4c1d34
#
_cell.length_a   1.000
_cell.length_b   1.000
_cell.length_c   1.000
_cell.angle_alpha   90.00
_cell.angle_beta   90.00
_cell.angle_gamma   90.00
#
_symmetry.space_group_name_H-M   'P 1'
#
loop_
_entity.id
_entity.type
_entity.pdbx_description
1 polymer ?
#
loop_
_entity_poly.entity_id
_entity_poly.type
_entity_poly.pdbx_seq_one_letter_code
_entity_poly.pdbx_strand_id
1 'polypeptide(L)'
;MPPKKSAAKKKANVSAEELLGHYREMLMIRRFEEKAGQLYGMGLIGGFCHLYIGQEAVVVGLEAAAEEGDKRVTSYRDHGHMLACGMDPKGIMAELTGREGGFSKGKGGSMHMFSKEKHFYGGHGIVAAQVPLGAGLAFSDKYKGNDRVTFTYFGDGAANQGQVYETYNMAELWDLPVVFVIENNQYAMGTSVKRSTKSPSLWERGAAYGIPGEEVDGMDVLAVKEAGERAVAHCRAGKGPYILEVKTYRYRGHSMSDPAKYRTREEVQKMKDERDPIEQVRDMLLTGKHASEDDLKAIDKEIKAIVNEAAEFSKESPEPALEELWTDIYTEEAV
;
A
#
# COMPACT_ATOMS: atom_id res chain seq x y z
N MET A 1 14.24 17.04 26.67
CA MET A 1 13.03 17.87 26.73
C MET A 1 11.84 16.94 26.55
N PRO A 2 10.78 17.03 27.34
CA PRO A 2 9.59 16.23 27.10
C PRO A 2 8.92 16.67 25.81
N PRO A 3 8.27 15.76 25.07
CA PRO A 3 7.63 16.10 23.81
C PRO A 3 6.51 17.11 24.04
N LYS A 4 6.52 18.19 23.26
CA LYS A 4 5.43 19.16 23.24
C LYS A 4 4.14 18.43 22.83
N LYS A 5 3.12 18.47 23.69
CA LYS A 5 1.76 18.04 23.34
C LYS A 5 1.34 18.77 22.06
N SER A 6 1.14 18.02 20.99
CA SER A 6 0.52 18.51 19.77
C SER A 6 -0.83 19.13 20.15
N ALA A 7 -1.04 20.39 19.78
CA ALA A 7 -2.34 21.02 19.91
C ALA A 7 -3.35 20.21 19.10
N ALA A 8 -4.45 19.83 19.71
CA ALA A 8 -5.56 19.16 19.03
C ALA A 8 -6.05 20.06 17.89
N LYS A 9 -5.62 19.78 16.66
CA LYS A 9 -6.21 20.38 15.46
C LYS A 9 -7.69 19.99 15.46
N LYS A 10 -8.57 20.96 15.18
CA LYS A 10 -9.98 20.67 14.91
C LYS A 10 -10.03 19.56 13.86
N LYS A 11 -10.55 18.38 14.23
CA LYS A 11 -10.84 17.32 13.26
C LYS A 11 -11.79 17.91 12.22
N ALA A 12 -11.44 17.78 10.96
CA ALA A 12 -12.34 18.08 9.85
C ALA A 12 -13.66 17.32 10.09
N ASN A 13 -14.79 17.91 9.68
CA ASN A 13 -16.10 17.25 9.75
C ASN A 13 -16.10 16.13 8.67
N VAL A 14 -15.59 14.94 9.02
CA VAL A 14 -15.63 13.76 8.18
C VAL A 14 -17.06 13.23 8.18
N SER A 15 -17.61 12.93 7.00
CA SER A 15 -18.98 12.41 6.89
C SER A 15 -19.07 10.97 7.41
N ALA A 16 -20.28 10.56 7.83
CA ALA A 16 -20.53 9.17 8.21
C ALA A 16 -20.26 8.19 7.06
N GLU A 17 -20.59 8.58 5.84
CA GLU A 17 -20.39 7.81 4.63
C GLU A 17 -18.90 7.58 4.36
N GLU A 18 -18.09 8.62 4.49
CA GLU A 18 -16.63 8.53 4.32
C GLU A 18 -15.99 7.61 5.36
N LEU A 19 -16.39 7.74 6.65
CA LEU A 19 -15.89 6.84 7.70
C LEU A 19 -16.28 5.37 7.45
N LEU A 20 -17.51 5.12 7.01
CA LEU A 20 -17.98 3.78 6.64
C LEU A 20 -17.19 3.23 5.44
N GLY A 21 -16.90 4.07 4.45
CA GLY A 21 -16.05 3.72 3.31
C GLY A 21 -14.67 3.27 3.77
N HIS A 22 -13.97 4.10 4.54
CA HIS A 22 -12.65 3.76 5.07
C HIS A 22 -12.65 2.49 5.93
N TYR A 23 -13.65 2.35 6.81
CA TYR A 23 -13.81 1.13 7.61
C TYR A 23 -13.94 -0.12 6.73
N ARG A 24 -14.81 -0.05 5.72
CA ARG A 24 -15.08 -1.15 4.79
C ARG A 24 -13.85 -1.55 3.99
N GLU A 25 -13.13 -0.57 3.45
CA GLU A 25 -11.93 -0.80 2.64
C GLU A 25 -10.79 -1.40 3.46
N MET A 26 -10.49 -0.83 4.63
CA MET A 26 -9.47 -1.37 5.52
C MET A 26 -9.83 -2.79 6.00
N LEU A 27 -11.09 -3.03 6.30
CA LEU A 27 -11.57 -4.36 6.72
C LEU A 27 -11.50 -5.36 5.57
N MET A 28 -11.78 -4.95 4.33
CA MET A 28 -11.61 -5.79 3.13
C MET A 28 -10.16 -6.24 3.00
N ILE A 29 -9.20 -5.33 3.07
CA ILE A 29 -7.76 -5.65 3.03
C ILE A 29 -7.41 -6.64 4.15
N ARG A 30 -7.83 -6.37 5.39
CA ARG A 30 -7.57 -7.22 6.55
C ARG A 30 -8.10 -8.64 6.34
N ARG A 31 -9.35 -8.81 5.93
CA ARG A 31 -9.98 -10.12 5.73
C ARG A 31 -9.40 -10.87 4.54
N PHE A 32 -9.08 -10.15 3.47
CA PHE A 32 -8.42 -10.74 2.32
C PHE A 32 -7.03 -11.31 2.71
N GLU A 33 -6.24 -10.54 3.42
CA GLU A 33 -4.90 -10.94 3.85
C GLU A 33 -4.92 -12.08 4.89
N GLU A 34 -5.91 -12.09 5.78
CA GLU A 34 -6.14 -13.21 6.70
C GLU A 34 -6.45 -14.49 5.92
N LYS A 35 -7.25 -14.42 4.86
CA LYS A 35 -7.57 -15.55 3.99
C LYS A 35 -6.34 -15.98 3.19
N ALA A 36 -5.58 -15.06 2.61
CA ALA A 36 -4.34 -15.35 1.91
C ALA A 36 -3.34 -16.08 2.83
N GLY A 37 -3.23 -15.63 4.10
CA GLY A 37 -2.43 -16.32 5.09
C GLY A 37 -2.90 -17.75 5.40
N GLN A 38 -4.22 -18.01 5.40
CA GLN A 38 -4.78 -19.37 5.56
C GLN A 38 -4.44 -20.25 4.34
N LEU A 39 -4.64 -19.73 3.12
CA LEU A 39 -4.33 -20.48 1.89
C LEU A 39 -2.84 -20.79 1.77
N TYR A 40 -1.98 -19.87 2.20
CA TYR A 40 -0.54 -20.12 2.30
C TYR A 40 -0.23 -21.28 3.27
N GLY A 41 -0.85 -21.25 4.46
CA GLY A 41 -0.71 -22.35 5.45
C GLY A 41 -1.21 -23.71 4.95
N MET A 42 -2.14 -23.72 3.99
CA MET A 42 -2.64 -24.93 3.31
C MET A 42 -1.76 -25.37 2.13
N GLY A 43 -0.70 -24.62 1.79
CA GLY A 43 0.18 -24.89 0.65
C GLY A 43 -0.39 -24.53 -0.72
N LEU A 44 -1.48 -23.76 -0.77
CA LEU A 44 -2.11 -23.34 -2.02
C LEU A 44 -1.45 -22.09 -2.62
N ILE A 45 -0.72 -21.32 -1.82
CA ILE A 45 0.09 -20.19 -2.26
C ILE A 45 1.55 -20.57 -2.12
N GLY A 46 2.27 -20.59 -3.23
CA GLY A 46 3.69 -20.89 -3.29
C GLY A 46 4.58 -19.64 -3.20
N GLY A 47 5.88 -19.83 -3.00
CA GLY A 47 6.85 -18.75 -3.01
C GLY A 47 6.73 -17.81 -1.80
N PHE A 48 7.14 -16.54 -2.00
CA PHE A 48 7.03 -15.52 -0.96
C PHE A 48 5.66 -14.85 -1.00
N CYS A 49 4.99 -14.78 0.15
CA CYS A 49 3.74 -14.08 0.34
C CYS A 49 3.91 -13.03 1.45
N HIS A 50 3.67 -11.76 1.11
CA HIS A 50 3.92 -10.63 1.99
C HIS A 50 2.61 -9.94 2.35
N LEU A 51 2.07 -10.25 3.53
CA LEU A 51 0.78 -9.69 3.99
C LEU A 51 0.90 -8.22 4.40
N TYR A 52 -0.12 -7.43 4.08
CA TYR A 52 -0.20 -6.00 4.36
C TYR A 52 -0.78 -5.67 5.74
N ILE A 53 -1.16 -6.67 6.53
CA ILE A 53 -1.87 -6.55 7.81
C ILE A 53 -1.17 -5.60 8.77
N GLY A 54 -1.89 -4.57 9.24
CA GLY A 54 -1.46 -3.52 10.15
C GLY A 54 -1.14 -2.19 9.47
N GLN A 55 -1.10 -2.16 8.13
CA GLN A 55 -0.74 -0.98 7.33
C GLN A 55 -1.92 -0.43 6.52
N GLU A 56 -3.12 -0.93 6.73
CA GLU A 56 -4.30 -0.68 5.89
C GLU A 56 -4.63 0.81 5.72
N ALA A 57 -4.44 1.60 6.80
CA ALA A 57 -4.73 3.04 6.79
C ALA A 57 -3.83 3.81 5.81
N VAL A 58 -2.63 3.31 5.51
CA VAL A 58 -1.69 3.98 4.60
C VAL A 58 -2.28 4.04 3.21
N VAL A 59 -2.59 2.88 2.65
CA VAL A 59 -3.08 2.82 1.26
C VAL A 59 -4.50 3.36 1.13
N VAL A 60 -5.40 3.07 2.08
CA VAL A 60 -6.78 3.56 2.04
C VAL A 60 -6.84 5.09 2.15
N GLY A 61 -6.03 5.68 3.04
CA GLY A 61 -5.97 7.14 3.16
C GLY A 61 -5.38 7.82 1.93
N LEU A 62 -4.34 7.26 1.33
CA LEU A 62 -3.73 7.83 0.12
C LEU A 62 -4.61 7.62 -1.12
N GLU A 63 -5.32 6.49 -1.21
CA GLU A 63 -6.28 6.26 -2.30
C GLU A 63 -7.46 7.24 -2.23
N ALA A 64 -7.93 7.59 -1.02
CA ALA A 64 -8.95 8.61 -0.82
C ALA A 64 -8.49 10.04 -1.19
N ALA A 65 -7.18 10.28 -1.29
CA ALA A 65 -6.59 11.54 -1.75
C ALA A 65 -6.26 11.53 -3.25
N ALA A 66 -6.29 10.36 -3.90
CA ALA A 66 -6.00 10.21 -5.32
C ALA A 66 -7.21 10.59 -6.17
N GLU A 67 -6.93 10.99 -7.42
CA GLU A 67 -7.95 11.27 -8.42
C GLU A 67 -7.94 10.20 -9.53
N GLU A 68 -8.99 10.17 -10.31
CA GLU A 68 -9.10 9.25 -11.45
C GLU A 68 -7.94 9.47 -12.44
N GLY A 69 -7.28 8.39 -12.80
CA GLY A 69 -6.12 8.42 -13.70
C GLY A 69 -4.77 8.56 -13.02
N ASP A 70 -4.73 8.87 -11.72
CA ASP A 70 -3.49 8.84 -10.94
C ASP A 70 -2.90 7.43 -10.93
N LYS A 71 -1.58 7.34 -10.89
CA LYS A 71 -0.86 6.08 -11.04
C LYS A 71 -0.29 5.58 -9.72
N ARG A 72 -0.24 4.26 -9.55
CA ARG A 72 0.33 3.59 -8.38
C ARG A 72 1.39 2.61 -8.82
N VAL A 73 2.52 2.62 -8.11
CA VAL A 73 3.58 1.62 -8.24
C VAL A 73 4.13 1.31 -6.84
N THR A 74 4.31 0.05 -6.52
CA THR A 74 4.70 -0.37 -5.17
C THR A 74 5.74 -1.49 -5.18
N SER A 75 6.15 -1.89 -4.00
CA SER A 75 7.02 -3.03 -3.76
C SER A 75 6.24 -4.36 -3.81
N TYR A 76 6.87 -5.43 -3.37
CA TYR A 76 6.33 -6.79 -3.30
C TYR A 76 5.21 -6.98 -2.25
N ARG A 77 4.86 -5.97 -1.42
CA ARG A 77 3.77 -6.00 -0.44
C ARG A 77 2.59 -5.18 -0.97
N ASP A 78 1.95 -5.69 -1.99
CA ASP A 78 1.10 -4.94 -2.89
C ASP A 78 -0.40 -5.28 -2.81
N HIS A 79 -0.81 -6.35 -2.09
CA HIS A 79 -2.21 -6.80 -2.04
C HIS A 79 -3.15 -5.70 -1.55
N GLY A 80 -2.77 -4.96 -0.49
CA GLY A 80 -3.56 -3.84 0.02
C GLY A 80 -3.73 -2.73 -1.01
N HIS A 81 -2.67 -2.41 -1.77
CA HIS A 81 -2.69 -1.40 -2.82
C HIS A 81 -3.62 -1.81 -3.98
N MET A 82 -3.58 -3.08 -4.38
CA MET A 82 -4.45 -3.61 -5.42
C MET A 82 -5.93 -3.53 -5.04
N LEU A 83 -6.26 -3.93 -3.81
CA LEU A 83 -7.64 -3.87 -3.30
C LEU A 83 -8.13 -2.42 -3.19
N ALA A 84 -7.31 -1.52 -2.68
CA ALA A 84 -7.66 -0.11 -2.50
C ALA A 84 -7.90 0.61 -3.84
N CYS A 85 -7.12 0.30 -4.89
CA CYS A 85 -7.37 0.85 -6.24
C CYS A 85 -8.51 0.15 -7.00
N GLY A 86 -9.24 -0.76 -6.36
CA GLY A 86 -10.44 -1.40 -6.90
C GLY A 86 -10.18 -2.55 -7.89
N MET A 87 -9.07 -3.27 -7.75
CA MET A 87 -8.87 -4.53 -8.45
C MET A 87 -9.74 -5.63 -7.82
N ASP A 88 -10.27 -6.53 -8.66
CA ASP A 88 -11.17 -7.59 -8.21
C ASP A 88 -10.45 -8.58 -7.27
N PRO A 89 -10.95 -8.81 -6.04
CA PRO A 89 -10.41 -9.78 -5.11
C PRO A 89 -10.28 -11.20 -5.70
N LYS A 90 -11.17 -11.60 -6.61
CA LYS A 90 -11.11 -12.90 -7.30
C LYS A 90 -9.83 -13.04 -8.13
N GLY A 91 -9.56 -12.04 -8.96
CA GLY A 91 -8.35 -12.02 -9.79
C GLY A 91 -7.07 -11.96 -8.97
N ILE A 92 -7.06 -11.19 -7.86
CA ILE A 92 -5.92 -11.13 -6.96
C ILE A 92 -5.70 -12.51 -6.29
N MET A 93 -6.75 -13.15 -5.76
CA MET A 93 -6.63 -14.44 -5.09
C MET A 93 -6.23 -15.56 -6.06
N ALA A 94 -6.74 -15.54 -7.29
CA ALA A 94 -6.35 -16.47 -8.34
C ALA A 94 -4.87 -16.33 -8.70
N GLU A 95 -4.36 -15.08 -8.78
CA GLU A 95 -2.93 -14.86 -9.03
C GLU A 95 -2.04 -15.38 -7.90
N LEU A 96 -2.43 -15.13 -6.63
CA LEU A 96 -1.70 -15.66 -5.47
C LEU A 96 -1.58 -17.19 -5.50
N THR A 97 -2.59 -17.87 -6.01
CA THR A 97 -2.63 -19.33 -6.10
C THR A 97 -2.08 -19.88 -7.43
N GLY A 98 -1.53 -19.01 -8.30
CA GLY A 98 -0.93 -19.40 -9.59
C GLY A 98 -1.96 -19.89 -10.61
N ARG A 99 -3.14 -19.25 -10.68
CA ARG A 99 -4.24 -19.65 -11.56
C ARG A 99 -4.42 -18.70 -12.75
N GLU A 100 -4.89 -19.25 -13.87
CA GLU A 100 -5.09 -18.51 -15.12
C GLU A 100 -6.04 -17.29 -14.96
N GLY A 101 -7.03 -17.37 -14.05
CA GLY A 101 -7.92 -16.27 -13.72
C GLY A 101 -7.27 -15.11 -12.97
N GLY A 102 -5.96 -15.15 -12.70
CA GLY A 102 -5.19 -14.08 -12.06
C GLY A 102 -4.84 -12.94 -13.01
N PHE A 103 -4.53 -11.76 -12.45
CA PHE A 103 -4.19 -10.55 -13.20
C PHE A 103 -2.92 -10.67 -14.06
N SER A 104 -2.02 -11.59 -13.71
CA SER A 104 -0.84 -11.94 -14.51
C SER A 104 -0.91 -13.39 -15.02
N LYS A 105 -2.12 -13.92 -15.18
CA LYS A 105 -2.40 -15.29 -15.64
C LYS A 105 -1.71 -16.37 -14.80
N GLY A 106 -1.57 -16.13 -13.49
CA GLY A 106 -0.90 -17.05 -12.58
C GLY A 106 0.64 -17.04 -12.64
N LYS A 107 1.25 -16.16 -13.45
CA LYS A 107 2.71 -16.10 -13.66
C LYS A 107 3.41 -15.17 -12.68
N GLY A 108 2.69 -14.21 -12.08
CA GLY A 108 3.24 -13.18 -11.19
C GLY A 108 3.25 -13.55 -9.71
N GLY A 109 2.33 -14.40 -9.28
CA GLY A 109 2.14 -14.77 -7.88
C GLY A 109 1.84 -13.58 -6.99
N SER A 110 2.30 -13.63 -5.73
CA SER A 110 2.00 -12.60 -4.71
C SER A 110 2.60 -11.21 -4.99
N MET A 111 3.61 -11.08 -5.85
CA MET A 111 4.45 -9.89 -5.91
C MET A 111 4.41 -9.14 -7.25
N HIS A 112 3.81 -9.70 -8.29
CA HIS A 112 3.92 -9.19 -9.65
C HIS A 112 2.57 -9.19 -10.35
N MET A 113 1.66 -8.35 -9.86
CA MET A 113 0.36 -8.11 -10.48
C MET A 113 0.26 -6.68 -11.01
N PHE A 114 -0.45 -6.51 -12.11
CA PHE A 114 -0.58 -5.23 -12.81
C PHE A 114 -2.01 -5.05 -13.31
N SER A 115 -2.49 -3.81 -13.32
CA SER A 115 -3.75 -3.46 -13.97
C SER A 115 -3.64 -2.09 -14.63
N LYS A 116 -3.53 -2.08 -15.95
CA LYS A 116 -3.50 -0.84 -16.72
C LYS A 116 -4.81 -0.06 -16.57
N GLU A 117 -5.93 -0.78 -16.47
CA GLU A 117 -7.27 -0.20 -16.30
C GLU A 117 -7.38 0.56 -14.97
N LYS A 118 -6.82 0.00 -13.89
CA LYS A 118 -6.81 0.61 -12.55
C LYS A 118 -5.61 1.52 -12.31
N HIS A 119 -4.82 1.80 -13.34
CA HIS A 119 -3.58 2.58 -13.21
C HIS A 119 -2.63 2.08 -12.12
N PHE A 120 -2.65 0.76 -11.89
CA PHE A 120 -1.76 0.06 -10.99
C PHE A 120 -0.61 -0.58 -11.78
N TYR A 121 0.59 -0.02 -11.65
CA TYR A 121 1.78 -0.40 -12.42
C TYR A 121 2.69 -1.36 -11.64
N GLY A 122 2.10 -2.13 -10.77
CA GLY A 122 2.63 -3.36 -10.22
C GLY A 122 3.37 -3.29 -8.92
N GLY A 123 3.50 -4.50 -8.38
CA GLY A 123 4.42 -4.86 -7.34
C GLY A 123 5.77 -5.26 -7.93
N HIS A 124 6.85 -4.84 -7.26
CA HIS A 124 8.22 -5.08 -7.72
C HIS A 124 9.04 -5.79 -6.64
N GLY A 125 9.65 -6.94 -7.00
CA GLY A 125 10.46 -7.74 -6.08
C GLY A 125 11.82 -7.14 -5.77
N ILE A 126 12.42 -6.41 -6.71
CA ILE A 126 13.72 -5.75 -6.50
C ILE A 126 13.52 -4.52 -5.62
N VAL A 127 14.22 -4.50 -4.48
CA VAL A 127 14.09 -3.44 -3.47
C VAL A 127 14.42 -2.07 -4.05
N ALA A 128 13.49 -1.13 -3.96
CA ALA A 128 13.52 0.23 -4.48
C ALA A 128 13.45 0.38 -6.01
N ALA A 129 13.37 -0.70 -6.81
CA ALA A 129 13.25 -0.60 -8.27
C ALA A 129 12.02 0.20 -8.72
N GLN A 130 10.92 0.13 -7.95
CA GLN A 130 9.71 0.90 -8.21
C GLN A 130 9.90 2.42 -8.09
N VAL A 131 10.94 2.90 -7.41
CA VAL A 131 11.14 4.34 -7.20
C VAL A 131 11.48 5.06 -8.51
N PRO A 132 12.50 4.63 -9.28
CA PRO A 132 12.74 5.20 -10.60
C PRO A 132 11.61 4.89 -11.61
N LEU A 133 10.93 3.74 -11.49
CA LEU A 133 9.76 3.44 -12.34
C LEU A 133 8.63 4.43 -12.11
N GLY A 134 8.32 4.77 -10.86
CA GLY A 134 7.31 5.77 -10.53
C GLY A 134 7.66 7.17 -11.06
N ALA A 135 8.91 7.58 -10.92
CA ALA A 135 9.38 8.82 -11.53
C ALA A 135 9.25 8.79 -13.06
N GLY A 136 9.54 7.64 -13.70
CA GLY A 136 9.36 7.46 -15.14
C GLY A 136 7.89 7.56 -15.58
N LEU A 137 6.96 7.03 -14.77
CA LEU A 137 5.52 7.19 -15.02
C LEU A 137 5.09 8.65 -14.91
N ALA A 138 5.55 9.38 -13.89
CA ALA A 138 5.31 10.80 -13.71
C ALA A 138 5.94 11.64 -14.84
N PHE A 139 7.16 11.29 -15.27
CA PHE A 139 7.80 11.91 -16.43
C PHE A 139 6.97 11.74 -17.71
N SER A 140 6.44 10.54 -17.94
CA SER A 140 5.58 10.28 -19.11
C SER A 140 4.32 11.16 -19.09
N ASP A 141 3.68 11.36 -17.93
CA ASP A 141 2.49 12.20 -17.83
C ASP A 141 2.83 13.68 -18.03
N LYS A 142 3.88 14.17 -17.40
CA LYS A 142 4.37 15.54 -17.60
C LYS A 142 4.72 15.82 -19.07
N TYR A 143 5.44 14.89 -19.71
CA TYR A 143 5.83 15.02 -21.12
C TYR A 143 4.60 15.07 -22.05
N LYS A 144 3.55 14.30 -21.73
CA LYS A 144 2.29 14.27 -22.50
C LYS A 144 1.31 15.39 -22.16
N GLY A 145 1.62 16.21 -21.13
CA GLY A 145 0.72 17.26 -20.64
C GLY A 145 -0.51 16.71 -19.90
N ASN A 146 -0.46 15.52 -19.36
CA ASN A 146 -1.53 14.96 -18.52
C ASN A 146 -1.44 15.55 -17.11
N ASP A 147 -2.59 15.85 -16.52
CA ASP A 147 -2.73 16.25 -15.13
C ASP A 147 -2.93 15.01 -14.26
N ARG A 148 -1.83 14.27 -13.98
CA ARG A 148 -1.83 13.05 -13.19
C ARG A 148 -0.67 13.04 -12.21
N VAL A 149 -0.91 12.47 -11.04
CA VAL A 149 0.10 12.27 -10.02
C VAL A 149 0.45 10.77 -9.93
N THR A 150 1.72 10.46 -9.71
CA THR A 150 2.15 9.08 -9.49
C THR A 150 2.50 8.87 -8.02
N PHE A 151 1.80 7.96 -7.35
CA PHE A 151 2.16 7.48 -6.01
C PHE A 151 3.17 6.34 -6.12
N THR A 152 4.32 6.51 -5.48
CA THR A 152 5.41 5.54 -5.51
C THR A 152 5.71 5.07 -4.10
N TYR A 153 5.29 3.84 -3.78
CA TYR A 153 5.39 3.28 -2.44
C TYR A 153 6.66 2.44 -2.27
N PHE A 154 7.35 2.62 -1.15
CA PHE A 154 8.53 1.82 -0.80
C PHE A 154 8.75 1.81 0.72
N GLY A 155 9.37 0.74 1.23
CA GLY A 155 9.60 0.57 2.66
C GLY A 155 10.78 1.36 3.20
N ASP A 156 10.87 1.42 4.53
CA ASP A 156 11.97 2.06 5.28
C ASP A 156 13.36 1.49 4.92
N GLY A 157 13.45 0.19 4.64
CA GLY A 157 14.69 -0.43 4.15
C GLY A 157 15.07 0.04 2.75
N ALA A 158 14.10 0.12 1.85
CA ALA A 158 14.28 0.59 0.48
C ALA A 158 14.76 2.04 0.42
N ALA A 159 14.35 2.88 1.38
CA ALA A 159 14.79 4.27 1.51
C ALA A 159 16.32 4.43 1.68
N ASN A 160 17.07 3.35 1.88
CA ASN A 160 18.54 3.38 1.96
C ASN A 160 19.23 2.96 0.66
N GLN A 161 18.48 2.63 -0.39
CA GLN A 161 19.06 2.28 -1.71
C GLN A 161 19.50 3.53 -2.48
N GLY A 162 20.65 3.45 -3.17
CA GLY A 162 21.23 4.58 -3.93
C GLY A 162 20.29 5.13 -5.00
N GLN A 163 19.60 4.24 -5.72
CA GLN A 163 18.65 4.62 -6.78
C GLN A 163 17.47 5.50 -6.30
N VAL A 164 17.16 5.51 -5.01
CA VAL A 164 16.19 6.45 -4.43
C VAL A 164 16.69 7.88 -4.55
N TYR A 165 17.94 8.11 -4.21
CA TYR A 165 18.56 9.45 -4.22
C TYR A 165 18.85 9.93 -5.64
N GLU A 166 19.24 9.04 -6.54
CA GLU A 166 19.35 9.32 -7.96
C GLU A 166 17.99 9.78 -8.52
N THR A 167 16.93 9.06 -8.14
CA THR A 167 15.55 9.40 -8.54
C THR A 167 15.08 10.73 -7.95
N TYR A 168 15.39 11.01 -6.69
CA TYR A 168 15.06 12.30 -6.08
C TYR A 168 15.66 13.46 -6.85
N ASN A 169 16.95 13.36 -7.22
CA ASN A 169 17.61 14.38 -8.00
C ASN A 169 16.94 14.61 -9.36
N MET A 170 16.61 13.54 -10.08
CA MET A 170 15.93 13.65 -11.38
C MET A 170 14.50 14.17 -11.25
N ALA A 171 13.77 13.73 -10.24
CA ALA A 171 12.39 14.12 -10.03
C ALA A 171 12.26 15.61 -9.71
N GLU A 172 13.13 16.14 -8.85
CA GLU A 172 13.16 17.56 -8.51
C GLU A 172 13.66 18.41 -9.68
N LEU A 173 14.75 17.98 -10.36
CA LEU A 173 15.30 18.69 -11.52
C LEU A 173 14.26 18.91 -12.63
N TRP A 174 13.31 18.00 -12.77
CA TRP A 174 12.27 18.03 -13.80
C TRP A 174 10.89 18.35 -13.25
N ASP A 175 10.75 18.77 -12.00
CA ASP A 175 9.47 19.03 -11.32
C ASP A 175 8.43 17.93 -11.59
N LEU A 176 8.79 16.67 -11.39
CA LEU A 176 7.92 15.54 -11.71
C LEU A 176 6.76 15.43 -10.70
N PRO A 177 5.52 15.21 -11.16
CA PRO A 177 4.36 15.07 -10.29
C PRO A 177 4.33 13.68 -9.64
N VAL A 178 5.26 13.43 -8.71
CA VAL A 178 5.40 12.15 -8.00
C VAL A 178 5.37 12.34 -6.49
N VAL A 179 4.53 11.56 -5.82
CA VAL A 179 4.51 11.44 -4.37
C VAL A 179 5.31 10.20 -3.99
N PHE A 180 6.44 10.41 -3.33
CA PHE A 180 7.27 9.34 -2.77
C PHE A 180 6.73 8.96 -1.38
N VAL A 181 6.15 7.77 -1.26
CA VAL A 181 5.54 7.28 -0.02
C VAL A 181 6.46 6.27 0.65
N ILE A 182 7.04 6.66 1.76
CA ILE A 182 7.86 5.76 2.59
C ILE A 182 6.96 5.07 3.60
N GLU A 183 6.62 3.81 3.36
CA GLU A 183 5.87 2.97 4.30
C GLU A 183 6.81 2.52 5.43
N ASN A 184 7.00 3.38 6.43
CA ASN A 184 7.88 3.09 7.54
C ASN A 184 7.18 2.20 8.57
N ASN A 185 7.23 0.89 8.34
CA ASN A 185 6.64 -0.12 9.22
C ASN A 185 7.61 -0.61 10.31
N GLN A 186 8.69 0.13 10.55
CA GLN A 186 9.71 -0.01 11.60
C GLN A 186 10.72 -1.14 11.38
N TYR A 187 10.50 -2.08 10.44
CA TYR A 187 11.38 -3.23 10.25
C TYR A 187 11.59 -3.58 8.77
N ALA A 188 12.82 -3.42 8.28
CA ALA A 188 13.27 -3.97 7.01
C ALA A 188 13.69 -5.42 7.23
N MET A 189 12.88 -6.39 6.83
CA MET A 189 12.98 -7.77 7.30
C MET A 189 13.02 -7.82 8.84
N GLY A 190 14.13 -8.20 9.43
CA GLY A 190 14.37 -8.20 10.87
C GLY A 190 15.23 -7.04 11.40
N THR A 191 15.59 -6.08 10.56
CA THR A 191 16.42 -4.93 10.96
C THR A 191 15.55 -3.72 11.24
N SER A 192 15.54 -3.25 12.49
CA SER A 192 14.78 -2.04 12.84
C SER A 192 15.40 -0.78 12.25
N VAL A 193 14.56 0.21 11.92
CA VAL A 193 14.98 1.54 11.45
C VAL A 193 15.94 2.18 12.47
N LYS A 194 15.64 2.08 13.75
CA LYS A 194 16.47 2.61 14.84
C LYS A 194 17.91 2.06 14.85
N ARG A 195 18.07 0.79 14.41
CA ARG A 195 19.38 0.13 14.33
C ARG A 195 20.17 0.50 13.07
N SER A 196 19.46 0.74 11.97
CA SER A 196 20.07 0.90 10.63
C SER A 196 20.15 2.35 10.14
N THR A 197 19.48 3.29 10.83
CA THR A 197 19.35 4.67 10.35
C THR A 197 19.76 5.66 11.45
N LYS A 198 20.69 6.56 11.14
CA LYS A 198 21.17 7.58 12.08
C LYS A 198 20.13 8.69 12.30
N SER A 199 19.54 9.21 11.20
CA SER A 199 18.43 10.15 11.28
C SER A 199 17.12 9.39 11.44
N PRO A 200 16.28 9.68 12.46
CA PRO A 200 15.00 9.00 12.63
C PRO A 200 13.94 9.42 11.59
N SER A 201 14.17 10.53 10.89
CA SER A 201 13.25 11.10 9.90
C SER A 201 13.75 10.80 8.49
N LEU A 202 13.09 9.88 7.80
CA LEU A 202 13.48 9.46 6.45
C LEU A 202 13.09 10.50 5.39
N TRP A 203 11.97 11.22 5.60
CA TRP A 203 11.49 12.25 4.67
C TRP A 203 12.45 13.45 4.58
N GLU A 204 13.14 13.79 5.69
CA GLU A 204 14.10 14.91 5.72
C GLU A 204 15.26 14.74 4.73
N ARG A 205 15.49 13.52 4.25
CA ARG A 205 16.52 13.24 3.25
C ARG A 205 16.25 13.92 1.90
N GLY A 206 14.98 14.22 1.61
CA GLY A 206 14.56 14.99 0.45
C GLY A 206 15.08 16.42 0.45
N ALA A 207 15.30 17.00 1.62
CA ALA A 207 15.77 18.38 1.76
C ALA A 207 17.13 18.62 1.07
N ALA A 208 18.00 17.59 0.95
CA ALA A 208 19.27 17.70 0.23
C ALA A 208 19.08 17.94 -1.29
N TYR A 209 17.89 17.62 -1.81
CA TYR A 209 17.51 17.78 -3.20
C TYR A 209 16.48 18.91 -3.41
N GLY A 210 16.03 19.57 -2.34
CA GLY A 210 14.99 20.60 -2.39
C GLY A 210 13.57 20.06 -2.27
N ILE A 211 13.38 18.74 -2.16
CA ILE A 211 12.07 18.11 -2.13
C ILE A 211 11.42 18.31 -0.74
N PRO A 212 10.22 18.94 -0.68
CA PRO A 212 9.46 19.04 0.56
C PRO A 212 8.87 17.68 0.98
N GLY A 213 8.55 17.56 2.26
CA GLY A 213 7.92 16.37 2.77
C GLY A 213 7.47 16.51 4.21
N GLU A 214 6.81 15.48 4.72
CA GLU A 214 6.36 15.42 6.11
C GLU A 214 6.29 13.98 6.64
N GLU A 215 6.31 13.86 7.97
CA GLU A 215 6.01 12.61 8.67
C GLU A 215 4.52 12.55 8.99
N VAL A 216 3.91 11.40 8.75
CA VAL A 216 2.47 11.16 8.92
C VAL A 216 2.23 9.96 9.84
N ASP A 217 1.24 10.06 10.70
CA ASP A 217 0.75 8.91 11.47
C ASP A 217 -0.02 7.93 10.56
N GLY A 218 0.66 6.87 10.12
CA GLY A 218 0.11 5.85 9.24
C GLY A 218 -0.85 4.87 9.89
N MET A 219 -1.15 5.06 11.18
CA MET A 219 -2.19 4.31 11.89
C MET A 219 -3.51 5.11 12.00
N ASP A 220 -3.55 6.34 11.46
CA ASP A 220 -4.73 7.20 11.38
C ASP A 220 -5.05 7.48 9.91
N VAL A 221 -6.10 6.84 9.37
CA VAL A 221 -6.49 6.94 7.96
C VAL A 221 -6.83 8.37 7.55
N LEU A 222 -7.40 9.16 8.45
CA LEU A 222 -7.76 10.55 8.17
C LEU A 222 -6.51 11.44 8.09
N ALA A 223 -5.53 11.23 8.97
CA ALA A 223 -4.25 11.92 8.91
C ALA A 223 -3.49 11.59 7.61
N VAL A 224 -3.54 10.33 7.18
CA VAL A 224 -2.93 9.90 5.91
C VAL A 224 -3.62 10.55 4.72
N LYS A 225 -4.97 10.57 4.70
CA LYS A 225 -5.73 11.25 3.65
C LYS A 225 -5.38 12.73 3.55
N GLU A 226 -5.44 13.46 4.67
CA GLU A 226 -5.10 14.89 4.69
C GLU A 226 -3.67 15.17 4.19
N ALA A 227 -2.70 14.32 4.53
CA ALA A 227 -1.33 14.45 4.04
C ALA A 227 -1.24 14.12 2.55
N GLY A 228 -1.96 13.11 2.09
CA GLY A 228 -2.09 12.76 0.67
C GLY A 228 -2.64 13.93 -0.16
N GLU A 229 -3.73 14.55 0.30
CA GLU A 229 -4.33 15.72 -0.35
C GLU A 229 -3.34 16.89 -0.49
N ARG A 230 -2.54 17.16 0.56
CA ARG A 230 -1.48 18.20 0.49
C ARG A 230 -0.41 17.86 -0.53
N ALA A 231 0.06 16.60 -0.54
CA ALA A 231 1.09 16.14 -1.46
C ALA A 231 0.60 16.17 -2.92
N VAL A 232 -0.63 15.71 -3.17
CA VAL A 232 -1.26 15.74 -4.50
C VAL A 232 -1.43 17.18 -4.98
N ALA A 233 -1.96 18.08 -4.13
CA ALA A 233 -2.12 19.49 -4.47
C ALA A 233 -0.77 20.16 -4.80
N HIS A 234 0.31 19.81 -4.11
CA HIS A 234 1.66 20.29 -4.40
C HIS A 234 2.13 19.84 -5.79
N CYS A 235 1.99 18.54 -6.09
CA CYS A 235 2.41 17.96 -7.37
C CYS A 235 1.59 18.52 -8.54
N ARG A 236 0.25 18.61 -8.42
CA ARG A 236 -0.63 19.18 -9.45
C ARG A 236 -0.39 20.66 -9.68
N ALA A 237 0.06 21.39 -8.66
CA ALA A 237 0.46 22.79 -8.83
C ALA A 237 1.79 22.97 -9.60
N GLY A 238 2.39 21.87 -10.13
CA GLY A 238 3.65 21.90 -10.88
C GLY A 238 4.88 22.21 -10.01
N LYS A 239 4.78 22.00 -8.69
CA LYS A 239 5.86 22.33 -7.74
C LYS A 239 6.87 21.18 -7.53
N GLY A 240 6.81 20.15 -8.36
CA GLY A 240 7.70 19.00 -8.29
C GLY A 240 7.22 17.89 -7.35
N PRO A 241 8.11 17.00 -6.95
CA PRO A 241 7.81 15.84 -6.11
C PRO A 241 7.50 16.22 -4.66
N TYR A 242 6.91 15.27 -3.92
CA TYR A 242 6.67 15.38 -2.48
C TYR A 242 6.97 14.09 -1.77
N ILE A 243 7.51 14.14 -0.54
CA ILE A 243 7.83 12.94 0.25
C ILE A 243 6.88 12.83 1.44
N LEU A 244 6.21 11.70 1.56
CA LEU A 244 5.43 11.33 2.74
C LEU A 244 6.14 10.16 3.45
N GLU A 245 6.61 10.37 4.68
CA GLU A 245 7.03 9.27 5.54
C GLU A 245 5.86 8.86 6.44
N VAL A 246 5.23 7.76 6.07
CA VAL A 246 4.02 7.26 6.75
C VAL A 246 4.43 6.22 7.80
N LYS A 247 4.38 6.61 9.08
CA LYS A 247 4.74 5.76 10.24
C LYS A 247 3.64 4.77 10.50
N THR A 248 3.86 3.53 10.17
CA THR A 248 2.91 2.43 10.33
C THR A 248 3.55 1.26 11.07
N TYR A 249 2.83 0.13 11.18
CA TYR A 249 3.37 -1.06 11.84
C TYR A 249 2.85 -2.34 11.18
N ARG A 250 3.77 -3.24 10.80
CA ARG A 250 3.44 -4.54 10.22
C ARG A 250 3.16 -5.57 11.32
N TYR A 251 1.95 -6.12 11.40
CA TYR A 251 1.58 -7.08 12.45
C TYR A 251 2.11 -8.50 12.23
N ARG A 252 2.35 -8.89 10.98
CA ARG A 252 2.88 -10.20 10.60
C ARG A 252 4.40 -10.13 10.39
N GLY A 253 5.04 -11.27 10.20
CA GLY A 253 6.44 -11.33 9.77
C GLY A 253 6.69 -10.60 8.47
N HIS A 254 7.92 -10.57 8.02
CA HIS A 254 8.27 -9.93 6.74
C HIS A 254 7.53 -10.60 5.58
N SER A 255 7.54 -11.92 5.54
CA SER A 255 6.73 -12.78 4.69
C SER A 255 6.07 -13.86 5.54
N MET A 256 5.22 -14.69 4.93
CA MET A 256 4.57 -15.80 5.64
C MET A 256 5.56 -16.85 6.16
N SER A 257 6.73 -16.98 5.55
CA SER A 257 7.82 -17.85 6.00
C SER A 257 8.68 -17.25 7.12
N ASP A 258 8.52 -15.97 7.47
CA ASP A 258 9.29 -15.28 8.51
C ASP A 258 8.69 -15.53 9.90
N PRO A 259 9.42 -16.21 10.82
CA PRO A 259 8.97 -16.48 12.18
C PRO A 259 8.96 -15.26 13.10
N ALA A 260 9.37 -14.07 12.62
CA ALA A 260 9.38 -12.78 13.32
C ALA A 260 10.08 -12.77 14.70
N LYS A 261 11.19 -13.50 14.86
CA LYS A 261 11.94 -13.64 16.13
C LYS A 261 12.67 -12.35 16.55
N TYR A 262 12.71 -11.32 15.73
CA TYR A 262 13.41 -10.04 15.97
C TYR A 262 12.60 -9.05 16.81
N ARG A 263 11.36 -9.36 17.15
CA ARG A 263 10.46 -8.56 17.99
C ARG A 263 9.62 -9.45 18.90
N THR A 264 9.11 -8.90 19.98
CA THR A 264 8.31 -9.67 20.93
C THR A 264 6.84 -9.70 20.54
N ARG A 265 6.11 -10.70 21.06
CA ARG A 265 4.65 -10.77 20.86
C ARG A 265 3.92 -9.64 21.56
N GLU A 266 4.46 -9.21 22.71
CA GLU A 266 3.93 -8.11 23.52
C GLU A 266 4.02 -6.78 22.77
N GLU A 267 5.13 -6.53 22.03
CA GLU A 267 5.27 -5.35 21.18
C GLU A 267 4.17 -5.29 20.12
N VAL A 268 3.96 -6.41 19.41
CA VAL A 268 2.92 -6.50 18.37
C VAL A 268 1.53 -6.35 18.97
N GLN A 269 1.26 -7.01 20.10
CA GLN A 269 -0.04 -6.96 20.76
C GLN A 269 -0.37 -5.54 21.23
N LYS A 270 0.60 -4.85 21.85
CA LYS A 270 0.44 -3.46 22.25
C LYS A 270 0.04 -2.55 21.10
N MET A 271 0.69 -2.72 19.92
CA MET A 271 0.33 -1.92 18.74
C MET A 271 -1.08 -2.21 18.25
N LYS A 272 -1.51 -3.48 18.32
CA LYS A 272 -2.90 -3.85 17.98
C LYS A 272 -3.92 -3.26 18.93
N ASP A 273 -3.65 -3.35 20.24
CA ASP A 273 -4.61 -2.93 21.25
C ASP A 273 -4.74 -1.40 21.34
N GLU A 274 -3.65 -0.67 21.08
CA GLU A 274 -3.61 0.77 21.25
C GLU A 274 -3.78 1.55 19.93
N ARG A 275 -3.48 0.94 18.79
CA ARG A 275 -3.27 1.68 17.54
C ARG A 275 -3.89 1.04 16.29
N ASP A 276 -4.72 -0.02 16.40
CA ASP A 276 -5.29 -0.64 15.20
C ASP A 276 -6.15 0.37 14.41
N PRO A 277 -5.83 0.62 13.12
CA PRO A 277 -6.52 1.65 12.35
C PRO A 277 -8.00 1.32 12.10
N ILE A 278 -8.36 0.03 12.02
CA ILE A 278 -9.74 -0.40 11.82
C ILE A 278 -10.56 -0.13 13.09
N GLU A 279 -10.01 -0.48 14.27
CA GLU A 279 -10.68 -0.23 15.53
C GLU A 279 -10.83 1.27 15.82
N GLN A 280 -9.85 2.10 15.44
CA GLN A 280 -9.98 3.55 15.56
C GLN A 280 -11.18 4.10 14.78
N VAL A 281 -11.37 3.69 13.52
CA VAL A 281 -12.52 4.13 12.73
C VAL A 281 -13.82 3.52 13.25
N ARG A 282 -13.79 2.25 13.70
CA ARG A 282 -14.92 1.61 14.36
C ARG A 282 -15.40 2.42 15.58
N ASP A 283 -14.48 2.83 16.44
CA ASP A 283 -14.81 3.64 17.62
C ASP A 283 -15.37 5.02 17.25
N MET A 284 -14.86 5.64 16.17
CA MET A 284 -15.43 6.91 15.67
C MET A 284 -16.88 6.70 15.18
N LEU A 285 -17.14 5.62 14.45
CA LEU A 285 -18.48 5.30 13.94
C LEU A 285 -19.50 5.07 15.08
N LEU A 286 -19.11 4.31 16.09
CA LEU A 286 -19.97 4.00 17.23
C LEU A 286 -20.19 5.22 18.13
N THR A 287 -19.13 5.93 18.49
CA THR A 287 -19.18 7.12 19.36
C THR A 287 -19.95 8.26 18.68
N GLY A 288 -19.75 8.46 17.37
CA GLY A 288 -20.48 9.42 16.55
C GLY A 288 -21.92 9.02 16.27
N LYS A 289 -22.33 7.79 16.64
CA LYS A 289 -23.65 7.21 16.30
C LYS A 289 -23.91 7.17 14.79
N HIS A 290 -22.86 6.97 14.01
CA HIS A 290 -22.91 6.84 12.55
C HIS A 290 -23.23 5.41 12.11
N ALA A 291 -22.97 4.42 12.98
CA ALA A 291 -23.33 3.02 12.79
C ALA A 291 -23.58 2.35 14.14
N SER A 292 -24.33 1.26 14.14
CA SER A 292 -24.50 0.36 15.28
C SER A 292 -23.50 -0.81 15.22
N GLU A 293 -23.31 -1.52 16.32
CA GLU A 293 -22.54 -2.77 16.36
C GLU A 293 -23.05 -3.80 15.34
N ASP A 294 -24.36 -3.85 15.13
CA ASP A 294 -24.96 -4.81 14.21
C ASP A 294 -24.73 -4.43 12.75
N ASP A 295 -24.70 -3.12 12.43
CA ASP A 295 -24.30 -2.64 11.10
C ASP A 295 -22.85 -3.05 10.78
N LEU A 296 -21.94 -2.85 11.73
CA LEU A 296 -20.52 -3.21 11.54
C LEU A 296 -20.30 -4.72 11.43
N LYS A 297 -21.06 -5.53 12.18
CA LYS A 297 -21.07 -7.00 12.02
C LYS A 297 -21.63 -7.43 10.66
N ALA A 298 -22.64 -6.73 10.15
CA ALA A 298 -23.20 -7.01 8.83
C ALA A 298 -22.17 -6.74 7.72
N ILE A 299 -21.42 -5.62 7.83
CA ILE A 299 -20.29 -5.30 6.92
C ILE A 299 -19.22 -6.39 6.98
N ASP A 300 -18.80 -6.80 8.17
CA ASP A 300 -17.77 -7.86 8.31
C ASP A 300 -18.24 -9.19 7.70
N LYS A 301 -19.51 -9.53 7.87
CA LYS A 301 -20.10 -10.74 7.28
C LYS A 301 -20.12 -10.68 5.75
N GLU A 302 -20.50 -9.54 5.18
CA GLU A 302 -20.49 -9.32 3.73
C GLU A 302 -19.08 -9.43 3.16
N ILE A 303 -18.11 -8.75 3.77
CA ILE A 303 -16.71 -8.79 3.34
C ILE A 303 -16.14 -10.22 3.40
N LYS A 304 -16.44 -10.95 4.47
CA LYS A 304 -16.04 -12.37 4.57
C LYS A 304 -16.67 -13.23 3.48
N ALA A 305 -17.89 -12.94 3.05
CA ALA A 305 -18.52 -13.63 1.93
C ALA A 305 -17.78 -13.36 0.61
N ILE A 306 -17.45 -12.09 0.33
CA ILE A 306 -16.67 -11.70 -0.85
C ILE A 306 -15.29 -12.39 -0.88
N VAL A 307 -14.59 -12.37 0.25
CA VAL A 307 -13.26 -13.00 0.37
C VAL A 307 -13.32 -14.52 0.24
N ASN A 308 -14.36 -15.17 0.79
CA ASN A 308 -14.57 -16.61 0.60
C ASN A 308 -14.88 -16.94 -0.86
N GLU A 309 -15.70 -16.15 -1.53
CA GLU A 309 -15.99 -16.32 -2.95
C GLU A 309 -14.71 -16.17 -3.80
N ALA A 310 -13.86 -15.21 -3.49
CA ALA A 310 -12.56 -15.07 -4.15
C ALA A 310 -11.66 -16.29 -3.94
N ALA A 311 -11.66 -16.86 -2.73
CA ALA A 311 -10.90 -18.07 -2.44
C ALA A 311 -11.45 -19.31 -3.18
N GLU A 312 -12.77 -19.46 -3.29
CA GLU A 312 -13.35 -20.56 -4.07
C GLU A 312 -13.09 -20.37 -5.56
N PHE A 313 -13.28 -19.16 -6.10
CA PHE A 313 -12.93 -18.85 -7.49
C PHE A 313 -11.47 -19.23 -7.81
N SER A 314 -10.54 -18.93 -6.88
CA SER A 314 -9.13 -19.26 -7.08
C SER A 314 -8.86 -20.77 -7.14
N LYS A 315 -9.64 -21.58 -6.42
CA LYS A 315 -9.51 -23.05 -6.43
C LYS A 315 -10.12 -23.68 -7.70
N GLU A 316 -11.22 -23.07 -8.21
CA GLU A 316 -11.92 -23.54 -9.39
C GLU A 316 -11.25 -23.08 -10.69
N SER A 317 -10.51 -21.98 -10.66
CA SER A 317 -9.77 -21.46 -11.81
C SER A 317 -8.69 -22.44 -12.24
N PRO A 318 -8.55 -22.71 -13.56
CA PRO A 318 -7.56 -23.66 -14.07
C PRO A 318 -6.12 -23.19 -13.84
N GLU A 319 -5.20 -24.12 -13.89
CA GLU A 319 -3.76 -23.82 -13.98
C GLU A 319 -3.46 -23.24 -15.37
N PRO A 320 -2.47 -22.32 -15.50
CA PRO A 320 -2.04 -21.81 -16.79
C PRO A 320 -1.63 -22.96 -17.74
N ALA A 321 -1.98 -22.86 -19.00
CA ALA A 321 -1.54 -23.82 -20.02
C ALA A 321 -0.01 -23.79 -20.18
N LEU A 322 0.60 -24.89 -20.61
CA LEU A 322 2.06 -24.96 -20.76
C LEU A 322 2.58 -23.95 -21.79
N GLU A 323 1.78 -23.61 -22.77
CA GLU A 323 2.09 -22.61 -23.80
C GLU A 323 2.27 -21.22 -23.23
N GLU A 324 1.63 -20.92 -22.10
CA GLU A 324 1.77 -19.64 -21.39
C GLU A 324 3.20 -19.38 -20.88
N LEU A 325 4.05 -20.40 -20.85
CA LEU A 325 5.48 -20.25 -20.56
C LEU A 325 6.20 -19.33 -21.57
N TRP A 326 5.69 -19.24 -22.77
CA TRP A 326 6.32 -18.53 -23.88
C TRP A 326 5.59 -17.24 -24.28
N THR A 327 4.47 -16.93 -23.64
CA THR A 327 3.70 -15.70 -23.90
C THR A 327 4.17 -14.56 -22.99
N ASP A 328 3.81 -13.33 -23.38
CA ASP A 328 4.07 -12.09 -22.60
C ASP A 328 5.56 -11.82 -22.28
N ILE A 329 6.51 -12.37 -23.06
CA ILE A 329 7.95 -12.16 -22.90
C ILE A 329 8.40 -10.89 -23.62
N TYR A 330 7.90 -10.66 -24.82
CA TYR A 330 8.14 -9.49 -25.64
C TYR A 330 6.82 -8.87 -26.07
N THR A 331 6.83 -7.58 -26.39
CA THR A 331 5.72 -6.94 -27.09
C THR A 331 5.57 -7.65 -28.43
N GLU A 332 4.34 -8.04 -28.83
CA GLU A 332 4.10 -8.51 -30.18
C GLU A 332 4.48 -7.38 -31.15
N GLU A 333 5.50 -7.60 -31.95
CA GLU A 333 5.81 -6.69 -33.04
C GLU A 333 4.61 -6.75 -34.00
N ALA A 334 4.05 -5.58 -34.32
CA ALA A 334 3.14 -5.49 -35.45
C ALA A 334 3.94 -5.87 -36.71
N VAL A 335 3.72 -7.09 -37.22
CA VAL A 335 4.24 -7.59 -38.49
C VAL A 335 3.57 -6.86 -39.64
#